data_698a5c905e22f56309e8826af80df6fc
#
_entry.id   698a5c905e22f56309e8826af80df6fc
#
_cell.length_a   1.000
_cell.length_b   1.000
_cell.length_c   1.000
_cell.angle_alpha   90.00
_cell.angle_beta   90.00
_cell.angle_gamma   90.00
#
_symmetry.space_group_name_H-M   'P 1'
#
loop_
_entity.id
_entity.type
_entity.pdbx_description
1 polymer ?
#
loop_
_entity_poly.entity_id
_entity_poly.type
_entity_poly.pdbx_seq_one_letter_code
_entity_poly.pdbx_strand_id
1 'polypeptide(L)'
;RDLVRSRGLGDVYKRQVILVLLVKTFAFTSCTIPSTGMENSLYQGERVLVNKWSYGFRVPFSIWRWLGKTAGKGDIVLFNNPNPRFPQTSVGNREVFISRVVGIPGDTLMLNDELWVTDEQVLSPDSKSLYVYSHTEEETMQAAMQQVNIQGNRLVGYAEGKYIRTFSHYEYYLLKQKLAGKVDLIPLYHKDISKSHPFVIPEKGKPVKVYPWNVTLLCNTIVRHEGRVASVRGDTLYVGGKPVEAYTFNKNYYWMASVSYTHLRAHETV
;
A
#
# COMPACT_ATOMS: atom_id res chain seq x y z
N ARG A 1 -48.53 -7.90 -36.54
CA ARG A 1 -48.52 -7.85 -35.04
C ARG A 1 -47.19 -8.24 -34.44
N ASP A 2 -46.41 -9.14 -35.04
CA ASP A 2 -45.16 -9.66 -34.47
C ASP A 2 -43.96 -8.69 -34.56
N LEU A 3 -43.93 -7.80 -35.53
CA LEU A 3 -42.87 -6.78 -35.69
C LEU A 3 -42.88 -5.72 -34.60
N VAL A 4 -44.03 -5.40 -34.02
CA VAL A 4 -44.16 -4.45 -32.94
C VAL A 4 -43.67 -5.04 -31.59
N ARG A 5 -43.87 -6.32 -31.40
CA ARG A 5 -43.44 -7.07 -30.20
C ARG A 5 -41.90 -7.23 -30.17
N SER A 6 -41.28 -7.45 -31.33
CA SER A 6 -39.84 -7.56 -31.50
C SER A 6 -39.13 -6.21 -31.20
N ARG A 7 -39.72 -5.08 -31.60
CA ARG A 7 -39.16 -3.74 -31.27
C ARG A 7 -39.18 -3.47 -29.78
N GLY A 8 -40.21 -3.85 -29.05
CA GLY A 8 -40.28 -3.65 -27.60
C GLY A 8 -39.24 -4.44 -26.82
N LEU A 9 -38.96 -5.68 -27.22
CA LEU A 9 -37.92 -6.52 -26.63
C LEU A 9 -36.51 -5.91 -26.86
N GLY A 10 -36.23 -5.43 -28.05
CA GLY A 10 -34.94 -4.78 -28.38
C GLY A 10 -34.67 -3.51 -27.53
N ASP A 11 -35.73 -2.77 -27.25
CA ASP A 11 -35.58 -1.55 -26.41
C ASP A 11 -35.41 -1.87 -24.94
N VAL A 12 -35.97 -2.95 -24.42
CA VAL A 12 -35.74 -3.43 -23.06
C VAL A 12 -34.28 -3.88 -22.90
N TYR A 13 -33.75 -4.66 -23.83
CA TYR A 13 -32.34 -5.05 -23.79
C TYR A 13 -31.40 -3.88 -23.90
N LYS A 14 -31.64 -2.89 -24.74
CA LYS A 14 -30.84 -1.66 -24.82
C LYS A 14 -30.81 -0.91 -23.49
N ARG A 15 -31.96 -0.75 -22.83
CA ARG A 15 -32.05 -0.11 -21.51
C ARG A 15 -31.27 -0.91 -20.45
N GLN A 16 -31.37 -2.23 -20.45
CA GLN A 16 -30.62 -3.07 -19.52
C GLN A 16 -29.12 -2.95 -19.74
N VAL A 17 -28.63 -2.99 -20.98
CA VAL A 17 -27.20 -2.82 -21.31
C VAL A 17 -26.72 -1.44 -20.85
N ILE A 18 -27.47 -0.38 -21.13
CA ILE A 18 -27.11 0.97 -20.69
C ILE A 18 -27.06 1.04 -19.16
N LEU A 19 -28.02 0.47 -18.46
CA LEU A 19 -28.04 0.44 -16.99
C LEU A 19 -26.83 -0.29 -16.43
N VAL A 20 -26.50 -1.47 -16.98
CA VAL A 20 -25.31 -2.26 -16.57
C VAL A 20 -24.02 -1.47 -16.82
N LEU A 21 -23.90 -0.79 -17.96
CA LEU A 21 -22.76 0.05 -18.28
C LEU A 21 -22.64 1.22 -17.31
N LEU A 22 -23.76 1.89 -16.98
CA LEU A 22 -23.79 2.97 -15.99
C LEU A 22 -23.35 2.48 -14.62
N VAL A 23 -23.92 1.36 -14.13
CA VAL A 23 -23.53 0.76 -12.84
C VAL A 23 -22.05 0.41 -12.82
N LYS A 24 -21.53 -0.27 -13.85
CA LYS A 24 -20.12 -0.63 -13.96
C LYS A 24 -19.20 0.58 -14.03
N THR A 25 -19.61 1.65 -14.69
CA THR A 25 -18.80 2.85 -14.86
C THR A 25 -18.75 3.68 -13.57
N PHE A 26 -19.89 3.84 -12.90
CA PHE A 26 -20.04 4.81 -11.81
C PHE A 26 -20.12 4.16 -10.42
N ALA A 27 -20.66 2.95 -10.30
CA ALA A 27 -20.95 2.37 -8.99
C ALA A 27 -19.83 1.45 -8.50
N PHE A 28 -19.51 0.43 -9.26
CA PHE A 28 -18.61 -0.64 -8.81
C PHE A 28 -17.61 -1.03 -9.90
N THR A 29 -16.45 -1.48 -9.45
CA THR A 29 -15.50 -2.17 -10.33
C THR A 29 -15.05 -3.46 -9.66
N SER A 30 -14.93 -4.54 -10.45
CA SER A 30 -14.35 -5.78 -9.97
C SER A 30 -12.85 -5.75 -10.23
N CYS A 31 -12.07 -6.09 -9.22
CA CYS A 31 -10.62 -6.18 -9.28
C CYS A 31 -10.19 -7.53 -8.73
N THR A 32 -9.19 -8.16 -9.36
CA THR A 32 -8.53 -9.35 -8.82
C THR A 32 -7.32 -8.90 -8.02
N ILE A 33 -7.13 -9.47 -6.84
CA ILE A 33 -6.01 -9.14 -5.95
C ILE A 33 -4.71 -9.64 -6.60
N PRO A 34 -3.77 -8.74 -6.96
CA PRO A 34 -2.60 -9.11 -7.75
C PRO A 34 -1.47 -9.71 -6.90
N SER A 35 -1.45 -9.46 -5.61
CA SER A 35 -0.31 -9.81 -4.75
C SER A 35 -0.73 -10.29 -3.37
N THR A 36 0.21 -10.93 -2.67
CA THR A 36 0.06 -11.43 -1.30
C THR A 36 0.15 -10.33 -0.23
N GLY A 37 0.34 -9.06 -0.62
CA GLY A 37 0.60 -7.95 0.30
C GLY A 37 -0.55 -7.61 1.27
N MET A 38 -1.74 -8.14 1.04
CA MET A 38 -2.92 -7.95 1.88
C MET A 38 -3.45 -9.27 2.44
N GLU A 39 -2.65 -10.35 2.41
CA GLU A 39 -3.02 -11.62 3.05
C GLU A 39 -3.35 -11.39 4.52
N ASN A 40 -4.33 -12.10 5.04
CA ASN A 40 -5.11 -11.95 6.25
C ASN A 40 -6.39 -11.12 6.09
N SER A 41 -6.45 -10.16 5.16
CA SER A 41 -7.69 -9.45 4.80
C SER A 41 -8.16 -9.79 3.39
N LEU A 42 -7.23 -9.95 2.44
CA LEU A 42 -7.50 -10.24 1.03
C LEU A 42 -6.43 -11.18 0.49
N TYR A 43 -6.82 -12.28 -0.10
CA TYR A 43 -5.90 -13.28 -0.64
C TYR A 43 -5.63 -13.07 -2.13
N GLN A 44 -4.41 -13.42 -2.55
CA GLN A 44 -4.03 -13.35 -3.97
C GLN A 44 -4.97 -14.21 -4.84
N GLY A 45 -5.49 -13.63 -5.91
CA GLY A 45 -6.40 -14.28 -6.84
C GLY A 45 -7.88 -14.10 -6.50
N GLU A 46 -8.23 -13.62 -5.32
CA GLU A 46 -9.61 -13.28 -4.99
C GLU A 46 -10.12 -12.12 -5.82
N ARG A 47 -11.42 -12.14 -6.09
CA ARG A 47 -12.13 -11.03 -6.72
C ARG A 47 -12.85 -10.19 -5.69
N VAL A 48 -12.53 -8.91 -5.66
CA VAL A 48 -13.18 -7.93 -4.81
C VAL A 48 -14.03 -6.97 -5.63
N LEU A 49 -15.14 -6.56 -5.06
CA LEU A 49 -15.99 -5.53 -5.60
C LEU A 49 -15.65 -4.20 -4.93
N VAL A 50 -15.05 -3.30 -5.70
CA VAL A 50 -14.61 -2.00 -5.22
C VAL A 50 -15.71 -0.97 -5.43
N ASN A 51 -16.12 -0.33 -4.35
CA ASN A 51 -17.08 0.76 -4.36
C ASN A 51 -16.41 2.05 -4.84
N LYS A 52 -16.90 2.62 -5.94
CA LYS A 52 -16.38 3.87 -6.51
C LYS A 52 -16.96 5.12 -5.85
N TRP A 53 -18.03 5.01 -5.08
CA TRP A 53 -18.73 6.16 -4.48
C TRP A 53 -18.08 6.64 -3.19
N SER A 54 -17.39 5.75 -2.49
CA SER A 54 -16.83 6.05 -1.16
C SER A 54 -15.92 7.28 -1.16
N TYR A 55 -15.22 7.51 -2.28
CA TYR A 55 -14.29 8.64 -2.41
C TYR A 55 -14.72 9.67 -3.46
N GLY A 56 -16.03 9.76 -3.72
CA GLY A 56 -16.66 10.72 -4.61
C GLY A 56 -16.78 10.26 -6.06
N PHE A 57 -17.78 10.80 -6.72
CA PHE A 57 -18.03 10.53 -8.13
C PHE A 57 -16.95 11.18 -8.99
N ARG A 58 -16.26 10.38 -9.76
CA ARG A 58 -15.33 10.88 -10.76
C ARG A 58 -16.12 11.26 -12.02
N VAL A 59 -16.06 12.54 -12.38
CA VAL A 59 -16.60 12.99 -13.67
C VAL A 59 -15.80 12.33 -14.79
N PRO A 60 -16.44 11.63 -15.76
CA PRO A 60 -15.75 11.05 -16.89
C PRO A 60 -14.92 12.12 -17.62
N PHE A 61 -13.69 11.74 -18.04
CA PHE A 61 -12.73 12.62 -18.73
C PHE A 61 -12.22 13.82 -17.91
N SER A 62 -12.48 13.87 -16.58
CA SER A 62 -12.01 14.93 -15.67
C SER A 62 -11.24 14.37 -14.49
N ILE A 63 -10.36 15.20 -13.91
CA ILE A 63 -9.69 14.93 -12.63
C ILE A 63 -10.57 15.32 -11.43
N TRP A 64 -11.69 15.98 -11.67
CA TRP A 64 -12.60 16.47 -10.64
C TRP A 64 -13.39 15.31 -10.01
N ARG A 65 -13.45 15.31 -8.68
CA ARG A 65 -14.33 14.46 -7.89
C ARG A 65 -15.34 15.33 -7.17
N TRP A 66 -16.60 14.93 -7.22
CA TRP A 66 -17.69 15.60 -6.55
C TRP A 66 -18.16 14.76 -5.36
N LEU A 67 -18.46 15.42 -4.24
CA LEU A 67 -18.92 14.76 -2.99
C LEU A 67 -17.93 13.68 -2.46
N GLY A 68 -16.62 13.86 -2.64
CA GLY A 68 -15.61 12.90 -2.18
C GLY A 68 -15.40 12.98 -0.68
N LYS A 69 -15.52 11.84 -0.01
CA LYS A 69 -14.98 11.62 1.34
C LYS A 69 -13.48 11.37 1.24
N THR A 70 -12.71 11.90 2.16
CA THR A 70 -11.28 11.57 2.29
C THR A 70 -11.13 10.16 2.85
N ALA A 71 -10.08 9.43 2.42
CA ALA A 71 -9.78 8.13 2.97
C ALA A 71 -9.43 8.26 4.46
N GLY A 72 -10.00 7.40 5.28
CA GLY A 72 -9.75 7.32 6.70
C GLY A 72 -8.64 6.33 7.04
N LYS A 73 -8.09 6.44 8.23
CA LYS A 73 -7.14 5.47 8.78
C LYS A 73 -7.83 4.11 8.91
N GLY A 74 -7.18 3.05 8.43
CA GLY A 74 -7.73 1.69 8.40
C GLY A 74 -8.48 1.33 7.12
N ASP A 75 -8.83 2.31 6.27
CA ASP A 75 -9.51 2.02 5.00
C ASP A 75 -8.61 1.23 4.05
N ILE A 76 -9.17 0.22 3.39
CA ILE A 76 -8.52 -0.47 2.27
C ILE A 76 -8.88 0.28 0.99
N VAL A 77 -7.87 0.78 0.31
CA VAL A 77 -8.05 1.61 -0.88
C VAL A 77 -7.38 1.01 -2.10
N LEU A 78 -8.04 1.18 -3.24
CA LEU A 78 -7.51 0.86 -4.55
C LEU A 78 -6.99 2.15 -5.19
N PHE A 79 -5.73 2.16 -5.60
CA PHE A 79 -5.12 3.35 -6.20
C PHE A 79 -4.13 2.97 -7.31
N ASN A 80 -3.90 3.91 -8.22
CA ASN A 80 -2.95 3.73 -9.29
C ASN A 80 -1.53 3.99 -8.76
N ASN A 81 -0.56 3.21 -9.25
CA ASN A 81 0.85 3.36 -8.89
C ASN A 81 1.27 4.83 -8.94
N PRO A 82 1.65 5.44 -7.80
CA PRO A 82 2.09 6.82 -7.77
C PRO A 82 3.44 7.03 -8.43
N ASN A 83 4.24 5.94 -8.53
CA ASN A 83 5.57 5.94 -9.13
C ASN A 83 5.67 4.91 -10.26
N PRO A 84 5.04 5.14 -11.43
CA PRO A 84 5.10 4.20 -12.54
C PRO A 84 6.51 4.12 -13.11
N ARG A 85 6.86 2.94 -13.65
CA ARG A 85 8.16 2.69 -14.30
C ARG A 85 8.48 3.73 -15.38
N PHE A 86 7.46 4.17 -16.12
CA PHE A 86 7.55 5.24 -17.10
C PHE A 86 6.78 6.46 -16.60
N PRO A 87 7.45 7.58 -16.26
CA PRO A 87 6.80 8.78 -15.70
C PRO A 87 5.66 9.36 -16.55
N GLN A 88 5.75 9.18 -17.88
CA GLN A 88 4.77 9.67 -18.84
C GLN A 88 3.50 8.80 -18.93
N THR A 89 3.45 7.66 -18.24
CA THR A 89 2.27 6.78 -18.25
C THR A 89 1.05 7.51 -17.69
N SER A 90 -0.01 7.60 -18.50
CA SER A 90 -1.27 8.18 -18.07
C SER A 90 -1.84 7.44 -16.85
N VAL A 91 -2.50 8.15 -15.94
CA VAL A 91 -2.99 7.59 -14.66
C VAL A 91 -3.87 6.34 -14.87
N GLY A 92 -4.67 6.31 -15.94
CA GLY A 92 -5.54 5.16 -16.22
C GLY A 92 -4.82 3.89 -16.69
N ASN A 93 -3.57 4.01 -17.14
CA ASN A 93 -2.77 2.89 -17.66
C ASN A 93 -1.70 2.43 -16.65
N ARG A 94 -1.67 3.04 -15.47
CA ARG A 94 -0.74 2.63 -14.41
C ARG A 94 -1.22 1.37 -13.73
N GLU A 95 -0.28 0.62 -13.19
CA GLU A 95 -0.57 -0.50 -12.30
C GLU A 95 -1.47 -0.07 -11.16
N VAL A 96 -2.36 -0.96 -10.77
CA VAL A 96 -3.32 -0.71 -9.69
C VAL A 96 -2.84 -1.46 -8.46
N PHE A 97 -2.73 -0.74 -7.36
CA PHE A 97 -2.37 -1.27 -6.05
C PHE A 97 -3.56 -1.24 -5.11
N ILE A 98 -3.55 -2.18 -4.18
CA ILE A 98 -4.48 -2.23 -3.07
C ILE A 98 -3.69 -2.23 -1.77
N SER A 99 -4.03 -1.33 -0.86
CA SER A 99 -3.34 -1.21 0.43
C SER A 99 -4.23 -0.60 1.49
N ARG A 100 -3.86 -0.81 2.75
CA ARG A 100 -4.53 -0.17 3.89
C ARG A 100 -3.88 1.16 4.22
N VAL A 101 -4.71 2.16 4.48
CA VAL A 101 -4.27 3.48 4.97
C VAL A 101 -3.87 3.35 6.44
N VAL A 102 -2.60 3.55 6.76
CA VAL A 102 -2.08 3.53 8.14
C VAL A 102 -1.88 4.92 8.71
N GLY A 103 -1.75 5.92 7.84
CA GLY A 103 -1.66 7.32 8.25
C GLY A 103 -2.32 8.27 7.26
N ILE A 104 -3.03 9.26 7.78
CA ILE A 104 -3.74 10.29 7.02
C ILE A 104 -2.98 11.63 7.07
N PRO A 105 -3.30 12.60 6.19
CA PRO A 105 -2.65 13.91 6.19
C PRO A 105 -2.70 14.58 7.57
N GLY A 106 -1.55 15.02 8.06
CA GLY A 106 -1.40 15.65 9.37
C GLY A 106 -1.12 14.68 10.53
N ASP A 107 -1.26 13.36 10.33
CA ASP A 107 -0.87 12.37 11.34
C ASP A 107 0.65 12.35 11.53
N THR A 108 1.07 12.01 12.74
CA THR A 108 2.47 11.76 13.06
C THR A 108 2.71 10.26 13.18
N LEU A 109 3.65 9.74 12.40
CA LEU A 109 4.13 8.36 12.46
C LEU A 109 5.54 8.34 13.05
N MET A 110 5.86 7.30 13.82
CA MET A 110 7.23 7.04 14.25
C MET A 110 7.93 6.19 13.18
N LEU A 111 8.96 6.74 12.55
CA LEU A 111 9.74 6.09 11.51
C LEU A 111 11.19 5.93 11.97
N ASN A 112 11.83 4.82 11.63
CA ASN A 112 13.28 4.68 11.77
C ASN A 112 14.02 5.30 10.57
N ASP A 113 15.36 5.27 10.58
CA ASP A 113 16.21 5.82 9.52
C ASP A 113 15.95 5.13 8.16
N GLU A 114 15.41 3.91 8.15
CA GLU A 114 15.03 3.15 6.95
C GLU A 114 13.57 3.43 6.51
N LEU A 115 12.90 4.40 7.12
CA LEU A 115 11.51 4.79 6.87
C LEU A 115 10.48 3.69 7.19
N TRP A 116 10.80 2.78 8.09
CA TRP A 116 9.84 1.81 8.60
C TRP A 116 9.04 2.41 9.76
N VAL A 117 7.74 2.12 9.77
CA VAL A 117 6.88 2.47 10.90
C VAL A 117 7.26 1.59 12.09
N THR A 118 7.69 2.23 13.17
CA THR A 118 8.14 1.56 14.40
C THR A 118 7.05 1.42 15.45
N ASP A 119 5.97 2.22 15.36
CA ASP A 119 4.82 2.13 16.26
C ASP A 119 3.98 0.89 15.92
N GLU A 120 4.00 -0.11 16.78
CA GLU A 120 3.24 -1.36 16.61
C GLU A 120 1.72 -1.14 16.61
N GLN A 121 1.23 -0.10 17.29
CA GLN A 121 -0.21 0.22 17.33
C GLN A 121 -0.75 0.70 15.96
N VAL A 122 0.13 1.22 15.12
CA VAL A 122 -0.21 1.69 13.77
C VAL A 122 -0.13 0.57 12.74
N LEU A 123 0.53 -0.55 13.07
CA LEU A 123 0.69 -1.65 12.14
C LEU A 123 -0.67 -2.28 11.80
N SER A 124 -0.93 -2.38 10.51
CA SER A 124 -2.09 -3.10 10.00
C SER A 124 -1.98 -4.59 10.31
N PRO A 125 -3.10 -5.29 10.62
CA PRO A 125 -3.10 -6.75 10.74
C PRO A 125 -2.59 -7.45 9.46
N ASP A 126 -2.65 -6.76 8.33
CA ASP A 126 -2.16 -7.25 7.04
C ASP A 126 -0.64 -7.05 6.85
N SER A 127 0.03 -6.34 7.75
CA SER A 127 1.47 -6.13 7.67
C SER A 127 2.21 -7.42 7.98
N LYS A 128 2.97 -7.91 7.00
CA LYS A 128 3.83 -9.07 7.15
C LYS A 128 5.29 -8.63 7.17
N SER A 129 6.11 -9.33 7.93
CA SER A 129 7.56 -9.16 7.98
C SER A 129 8.25 -10.44 7.52
N LEU A 130 9.50 -10.32 7.10
CA LEU A 130 10.33 -11.46 6.74
C LEU A 130 10.95 -12.07 7.99
N TYR A 131 10.87 -13.39 8.08
CA TYR A 131 11.47 -14.19 9.13
C TYR A 131 12.32 -15.27 8.52
N VAL A 132 13.39 -15.64 9.22
CA VAL A 132 14.31 -16.70 8.84
C VAL A 132 14.34 -17.78 9.90
N TYR A 133 14.51 -19.03 9.47
CA TYR A 133 14.71 -20.21 10.32
C TYR A 133 15.54 -21.24 9.56
N SER A 134 16.12 -22.22 10.28
CA SER A 134 16.94 -23.26 9.66
C SER A 134 16.10 -24.13 8.71
N HIS A 135 16.65 -24.46 7.54
CA HIS A 135 15.99 -25.35 6.57
C HIS A 135 15.75 -26.76 7.14
N THR A 136 16.57 -27.20 8.12
CA THR A 136 16.41 -28.50 8.80
C THR A 136 15.16 -28.59 9.67
N GLU A 137 14.56 -27.42 9.99
CA GLU A 137 13.38 -27.30 10.84
C GLU A 137 12.07 -27.13 10.04
N GLU A 138 12.13 -27.29 8.71
CA GLU A 138 10.99 -27.06 7.81
C GLU A 138 9.78 -27.91 8.16
N GLU A 139 9.96 -29.21 8.46
CA GLU A 139 8.85 -30.10 8.81
C GLU A 139 8.15 -29.64 10.09
N THR A 140 8.94 -29.25 11.11
CA THR A 140 8.40 -28.72 12.37
C THR A 140 7.67 -27.41 12.15
N MET A 141 8.20 -26.53 11.29
CA MET A 141 7.59 -25.27 10.93
C MET A 141 6.26 -25.47 10.18
N GLN A 142 6.23 -26.38 9.21
CA GLN A 142 5.00 -26.69 8.47
C GLN A 142 3.92 -27.28 9.37
N ALA A 143 4.29 -28.20 10.26
CA ALA A 143 3.36 -28.77 11.25
C ALA A 143 2.78 -27.68 12.17
N ALA A 144 3.62 -26.75 12.64
CA ALA A 144 3.17 -25.63 13.46
C ALA A 144 2.23 -24.69 12.67
N MET A 145 2.56 -24.36 11.43
CA MET A 145 1.69 -23.54 10.57
C MET A 145 0.32 -24.17 10.36
N GLN A 146 0.25 -25.47 10.13
CA GLN A 146 -1.02 -26.19 10.00
C GLN A 146 -1.84 -26.14 11.29
N GLN A 147 -1.21 -26.32 12.46
CA GLN A 147 -1.90 -26.27 13.75
C GLN A 147 -2.50 -24.90 14.08
N VAL A 148 -1.87 -23.81 13.63
CA VAL A 148 -2.38 -22.45 13.81
C VAL A 148 -3.18 -21.94 12.61
N ASN A 149 -3.48 -22.85 11.65
CA ASN A 149 -4.29 -22.58 10.45
C ASN A 149 -3.72 -21.46 9.55
N ILE A 150 -2.39 -21.38 9.45
CA ILE A 150 -1.74 -20.47 8.49
C ILE A 150 -1.72 -21.17 7.13
N GLN A 151 -2.61 -20.72 6.23
CA GLN A 151 -2.75 -21.27 4.88
C GLN A 151 -2.08 -20.37 3.84
N GLY A 152 -1.64 -20.97 2.72
CA GLY A 152 -1.12 -20.22 1.57
C GLY A 152 0.24 -19.54 1.78
N ASN A 153 0.88 -19.75 2.91
CA ASN A 153 2.21 -19.20 3.17
C ASN A 153 3.26 -19.91 2.31
N ARG A 154 3.87 -19.17 1.40
CA ARG A 154 4.89 -19.67 0.47
C ARG A 154 6.28 -19.29 0.94
N LEU A 155 7.25 -20.13 0.59
CA LEU A 155 8.65 -19.82 0.76
C LEU A 155 9.00 -18.63 -0.13
N VAL A 156 9.58 -17.57 0.45
CA VAL A 156 9.99 -16.36 -0.26
C VAL A 156 11.40 -16.51 -0.82
N GLY A 157 12.27 -17.20 -0.07
CA GLY A 157 13.66 -17.39 -0.47
C GLY A 157 14.40 -18.40 0.39
N TYR A 158 15.64 -18.65 -0.03
CA TYR A 158 16.61 -19.48 0.69
C TYR A 158 17.97 -18.77 0.64
N ALA A 159 18.60 -18.61 1.77
CA ALA A 159 19.93 -18.04 1.88
C ALA A 159 20.69 -18.67 3.05
N GLU A 160 21.95 -19.03 2.81
CA GLU A 160 22.88 -19.52 3.86
C GLU A 160 22.32 -20.62 4.76
N GLY A 161 21.64 -21.62 4.18
CA GLY A 161 21.04 -22.71 4.95
C GLY A 161 19.77 -22.36 5.71
N LYS A 162 19.20 -21.18 5.47
CA LYS A 162 17.97 -20.69 6.10
C LYS A 162 16.88 -20.47 5.08
N TYR A 163 15.67 -20.81 5.46
CA TYR A 163 14.46 -20.46 4.73
C TYR A 163 13.94 -19.09 5.15
N ILE A 164 13.40 -18.35 4.18
CA ILE A 164 12.80 -17.04 4.37
C ILE A 164 11.30 -17.14 4.09
N ARG A 165 10.49 -16.81 5.09
CA ARG A 165 9.02 -16.77 4.99
C ARG A 165 8.48 -15.45 5.52
N THR A 166 7.24 -15.17 5.17
CA THR A 166 6.54 -13.97 5.60
C THR A 166 5.47 -14.30 6.62
N PHE A 167 5.49 -13.62 7.75
CA PHE A 167 4.45 -13.75 8.75
C PHE A 167 3.96 -12.37 9.19
N SER A 168 2.67 -12.25 9.47
CA SER A 168 2.14 -11.12 10.20
C SER A 168 2.60 -11.17 11.66
N HIS A 169 2.47 -10.05 12.36
CA HIS A 169 2.82 -10.02 13.79
C HIS A 169 2.00 -11.03 14.59
N TYR A 170 0.71 -11.18 14.25
CA TYR A 170 -0.17 -12.15 14.90
C TYR A 170 0.20 -13.60 14.58
N GLU A 171 0.49 -13.92 13.32
CA GLU A 171 0.96 -15.26 12.91
C GLU A 171 2.28 -15.62 13.60
N TYR A 172 3.22 -14.68 13.68
CA TYR A 172 4.48 -14.87 14.40
C TYR A 172 4.26 -15.16 15.87
N TYR A 173 3.38 -14.42 16.54
CA TYR A 173 3.03 -14.64 17.94
C TYR A 173 2.48 -16.05 18.18
N LEU A 174 1.52 -16.50 17.36
CA LEU A 174 0.95 -17.83 17.44
C LEU A 174 2.00 -18.93 17.20
N LEU A 175 2.83 -18.76 16.16
CA LEU A 175 3.92 -19.70 15.86
C LEU A 175 4.91 -19.79 17.00
N LYS A 176 5.33 -18.66 17.57
CA LYS A 176 6.25 -18.64 18.71
C LYS A 176 5.73 -19.45 19.91
N GLN A 177 4.43 -19.33 20.20
CA GLN A 177 3.80 -20.14 21.25
C GLN A 177 3.79 -21.64 20.91
N LYS A 178 3.48 -22.01 19.68
CA LYS A 178 3.41 -23.41 19.24
C LYS A 178 4.77 -24.08 19.12
N LEU A 179 5.74 -23.36 18.62
CA LEU A 179 7.10 -23.84 18.45
C LEU A 179 7.82 -24.03 19.79
N ALA A 180 7.43 -23.29 20.83
CA ALA A 180 7.96 -23.41 22.20
C ALA A 180 9.50 -23.50 22.26
N GLY A 181 10.19 -22.75 21.41
CA GLY A 181 11.66 -22.73 21.31
C GLY A 181 12.29 -23.89 20.51
N LYS A 182 11.50 -24.76 19.87
CA LYS A 182 12.02 -25.84 19.02
C LYS A 182 12.59 -25.34 17.69
N VAL A 183 12.10 -24.21 17.20
CA VAL A 183 12.56 -23.54 15.98
C VAL A 183 12.91 -22.11 16.35
N ASP A 184 14.10 -21.68 15.94
CA ASP A 184 14.53 -20.29 16.12
C ASP A 184 14.05 -19.42 14.96
N LEU A 185 12.85 -18.86 15.12
CA LEU A 185 12.22 -17.99 14.15
C LEU A 185 12.64 -16.53 14.39
N ILE A 186 13.56 -16.04 13.57
CA ILE A 186 14.20 -14.73 13.75
C ILE A 186 13.68 -13.75 12.70
N PRO A 187 13.32 -12.50 13.04
CA PRO A 187 13.06 -11.46 12.07
C PRO A 187 14.30 -11.21 11.21
N LEU A 188 14.14 -11.25 9.87
CA LEU A 188 15.24 -10.98 8.94
C LEU A 188 15.75 -9.53 9.07
N TYR A 189 14.84 -8.62 9.32
CA TYR A 189 15.18 -7.22 9.58
C TYR A 189 14.86 -6.89 11.03
N HIS A 190 15.90 -6.61 11.80
CA HIS A 190 15.73 -5.95 13.08
C HIS A 190 15.32 -4.50 12.81
N LYS A 191 14.06 -4.18 13.13
CA LYS A 191 13.66 -2.77 13.21
C LYS A 191 14.46 -2.15 14.36
N ASP A 192 15.42 -1.33 14.03
CA ASP A 192 16.10 -0.54 15.05
C ASP A 192 15.12 0.51 15.59
N ILE A 193 14.45 0.16 16.70
CA ILE A 193 13.47 1.04 17.37
C ILE A 193 14.19 2.16 18.11
N SER A 194 15.49 2.00 18.38
CA SER A 194 16.27 2.98 19.17
C SER A 194 16.42 4.34 18.47
N LYS A 195 16.27 4.37 17.14
CA LYS A 195 16.37 5.58 16.30
C LYS A 195 15.05 5.92 15.62
N SER A 196 13.98 5.99 16.40
CA SER A 196 12.68 6.38 15.87
C SER A 196 12.51 7.89 15.84
N HIS A 197 12.05 8.42 14.71
CA HIS A 197 11.81 9.84 14.48
C HIS A 197 10.35 10.14 14.20
N PRO A 198 9.76 11.19 14.77
CA PRO A 198 8.39 11.58 14.45
C PRO A 198 8.32 12.20 13.06
N PHE A 199 7.58 11.59 12.16
CA PHE A 199 7.31 12.08 10.81
C PHE A 199 5.86 12.52 10.68
N VAL A 200 5.66 13.81 10.38
CA VAL A 200 4.33 14.35 10.07
C VAL A 200 4.01 14.09 8.60
N ILE A 201 2.93 13.37 8.35
CA ILE A 201 2.46 13.09 6.99
C ILE A 201 2.03 14.41 6.34
N PRO A 202 2.55 14.76 5.14
CA PRO A 202 2.27 16.04 4.54
C PRO A 202 0.77 16.29 4.32
N GLU A 203 0.31 17.43 4.84
CA GLU A 203 -1.04 17.94 4.64
C GLU A 203 -0.97 19.22 3.80
N LYS A 204 -1.93 19.40 2.92
CA LYS A 204 -2.02 20.57 2.05
C LYS A 204 -2.00 21.86 2.86
N GLY A 205 -1.05 22.74 2.54
CA GLY A 205 -0.94 24.05 3.17
C GLY A 205 -0.22 24.08 4.52
N LYS A 206 0.18 22.89 5.05
CA LYS A 206 0.97 22.82 6.29
C LYS A 206 2.45 22.57 6.00
N PRO A 207 3.36 23.27 6.69
CA PRO A 207 4.80 23.06 6.53
C PRO A 207 5.24 21.75 7.19
N VAL A 208 6.09 21.00 6.51
CA VAL A 208 6.79 19.83 7.05
C VAL A 208 8.26 20.17 7.18
N LYS A 209 8.81 19.97 8.37
CA LYS A 209 10.21 20.29 8.68
C LYS A 209 11.16 19.28 8.06
N VAL A 210 12.24 19.78 7.50
CA VAL A 210 13.31 18.99 6.89
C VAL A 210 14.32 18.60 7.97
N TYR A 211 14.67 17.32 8.00
CA TYR A 211 15.70 16.75 8.85
C TYR A 211 16.63 15.86 8.00
N PRO A 212 17.87 15.61 8.44
CA PRO A 212 18.79 14.74 7.71
C PRO A 212 18.20 13.38 7.31
N TRP A 213 17.43 12.78 8.20
CA TRP A 213 16.82 11.46 7.99
C TRP A 213 15.62 11.46 7.02
N ASN A 214 14.90 12.58 6.83
CA ASN A 214 13.75 12.65 5.95
C ASN A 214 14.00 13.44 4.65
N VAL A 215 15.16 14.04 4.48
CA VAL A 215 15.49 14.94 3.37
C VAL A 215 15.30 14.29 2.01
N THR A 216 15.73 13.05 1.87
CA THR A 216 15.61 12.27 0.61
C THR A 216 14.14 11.95 0.31
N LEU A 217 13.36 11.54 1.32
CA LEU A 217 11.93 11.27 1.17
C LEU A 217 11.18 12.51 0.69
N LEU A 218 11.43 13.67 1.33
CA LEU A 218 10.78 14.93 0.98
C LEU A 218 11.20 15.38 -0.43
N CYS A 219 12.48 15.31 -0.76
CA CYS A 219 13.00 15.65 -2.09
C CYS A 219 12.30 14.83 -3.18
N ASN A 220 12.26 13.50 -3.03
CA ASN A 220 11.60 12.61 -3.98
C ASN A 220 10.11 12.93 -4.13
N THR A 221 9.43 13.20 -3.02
CA THR A 221 8.01 13.56 -3.02
C THR A 221 7.77 14.89 -3.77
N ILE A 222 8.62 15.90 -3.54
CA ILE A 222 8.52 17.21 -4.21
C ILE A 222 8.75 17.07 -5.71
N VAL A 223 9.80 16.37 -6.12
CA VAL A 223 10.12 16.20 -7.55
C VAL A 223 9.01 15.43 -8.26
N ARG A 224 8.56 14.32 -7.70
CA ARG A 224 7.63 13.39 -8.39
C ARG A 224 6.18 13.81 -8.33
N HIS A 225 5.75 14.38 -7.21
CA HIS A 225 4.33 14.62 -6.96
C HIS A 225 3.93 16.09 -6.97
N GLU A 226 4.86 16.98 -6.62
CA GLU A 226 4.63 18.43 -6.71
C GLU A 226 5.12 19.02 -8.03
N GLY A 227 5.95 18.27 -8.81
CA GLY A 227 6.48 18.70 -10.10
C GLY A 227 7.45 19.89 -9.99
N ARG A 228 8.12 20.05 -8.85
CA ARG A 228 9.10 21.10 -8.61
C ARG A 228 10.51 20.55 -8.70
N VAL A 229 11.45 21.38 -9.13
CA VAL A 229 12.87 21.05 -9.12
C VAL A 229 13.37 21.08 -7.69
N ALA A 230 13.81 19.94 -7.18
CA ALA A 230 14.44 19.82 -5.88
C ALA A 230 15.68 18.94 -5.97
N SER A 231 16.62 19.15 -5.06
CA SER A 231 17.85 18.36 -4.94
C SER A 231 18.33 18.33 -3.50
N VAL A 232 19.08 17.29 -3.17
CA VAL A 232 19.71 17.13 -1.86
C VAL A 232 21.22 17.36 -2.01
N ARG A 233 21.80 18.14 -1.13
CA ARG A 233 23.25 18.34 -1.03
C ARG A 233 23.67 18.19 0.44
N GLY A 234 24.34 17.08 0.76
CA GLY A 234 24.51 16.67 2.15
C GLY A 234 23.14 16.48 2.80
N ASP A 235 22.94 17.08 3.95
CA ASP A 235 21.68 16.99 4.72
C ASP A 235 20.70 18.14 4.44
N THR A 236 20.94 18.91 3.38
CA THR A 236 20.15 20.11 3.06
C THR A 236 19.29 19.90 1.82
N LEU A 237 17.99 20.21 1.95
CA LEU A 237 17.03 20.22 0.84
C LEU A 237 17.10 21.57 0.11
N TYR A 238 17.26 21.49 -1.22
CA TYR A 238 17.18 22.66 -2.10
C TYR A 238 15.92 22.56 -2.97
N VAL A 239 15.10 23.59 -2.99
CA VAL A 239 13.91 23.67 -3.86
C VAL A 239 14.03 24.92 -4.72
N GLY A 240 14.01 24.75 -6.05
CA GLY A 240 14.26 25.85 -6.98
C GLY A 240 15.63 26.54 -6.79
N GLY A 241 16.64 25.77 -6.35
CA GLY A 241 18.00 26.25 -6.12
C GLY A 241 18.23 26.94 -4.78
N LYS A 242 17.20 27.08 -3.92
CA LYS A 242 17.29 27.71 -2.59
C LYS A 242 17.21 26.66 -1.49
N PRO A 243 18.06 26.74 -0.44
CA PRO A 243 17.94 25.84 0.70
C PRO A 243 16.66 26.12 1.48
N VAL A 244 15.99 25.05 1.95
CA VAL A 244 14.74 25.14 2.72
C VAL A 244 14.81 24.27 3.98
N GLU A 245 14.41 24.82 5.12
CA GLU A 245 14.31 24.09 6.39
C GLU A 245 12.95 23.43 6.59
N ALA A 246 11.94 23.90 5.88
CA ALA A 246 10.60 23.33 5.86
C ALA A 246 9.98 23.52 4.48
N TYR A 247 9.10 22.58 4.08
CA TYR A 247 8.40 22.65 2.80
C TYR A 247 6.89 22.53 3.01
N THR A 248 6.13 23.40 2.33
CA THR A 248 4.67 23.39 2.35
C THR A 248 4.14 22.69 1.10
N PHE A 249 3.47 21.58 1.30
CA PHE A 249 2.92 20.76 0.22
C PHE A 249 1.59 21.32 -0.31
N ASN A 250 1.36 21.18 -1.62
CA ASN A 250 0.12 21.61 -2.28
C ASN A 250 -0.94 20.50 -2.31
N LYS A 251 -0.61 19.29 -1.86
CA LYS A 251 -1.48 18.11 -1.87
C LYS A 251 -1.50 17.44 -0.51
N ASN A 252 -2.53 16.64 -0.28
CA ASN A 252 -2.62 15.73 0.84
C ASN A 252 -1.93 14.40 0.49
N TYR A 253 -1.16 13.88 1.43
CA TYR A 253 -0.47 12.60 1.30
C TYR A 253 -0.99 11.60 2.32
N TYR A 254 -0.87 10.33 2.01
CA TYR A 254 -1.31 9.23 2.85
C TYR A 254 -0.17 8.23 2.98
N TRP A 255 -0.04 7.65 4.15
CA TRP A 255 0.90 6.54 4.35
C TRP A 255 0.16 5.23 4.22
N MET A 256 0.63 4.38 3.31
CA MET A 256 0.00 3.10 3.00
C MET A 256 0.84 1.97 3.55
N ALA A 257 0.21 0.99 4.22
CA ALA A 257 0.86 -0.27 4.49
C ALA A 257 0.81 -1.12 3.22
N SER A 258 1.95 -1.32 2.59
CA SER A 258 2.11 -2.28 1.51
C SER A 258 3.09 -3.36 1.96
N VAL A 259 2.68 -4.61 1.88
CA VAL A 259 3.53 -5.76 2.20
C VAL A 259 3.95 -6.48 0.93
N SER A 260 4.22 -5.74 -0.11
CA SER A 260 4.89 -6.31 -1.28
C SER A 260 6.39 -6.08 -1.16
N TYR A 261 7.15 -7.12 -0.87
CA TYR A 261 8.61 -7.09 -0.75
C TYR A 261 9.32 -6.57 -2.00
N THR A 262 8.64 -6.61 -3.14
CA THR A 262 9.14 -6.05 -4.40
C THR A 262 9.03 -4.53 -4.46
N HIS A 263 8.23 -3.90 -3.59
CA HIS A 263 7.98 -2.46 -3.59
C HIS A 263 8.66 -1.70 -2.46
N LEU A 264 9.21 -2.38 -1.45
CA LEU A 264 10.10 -1.74 -0.46
C LEU A 264 11.31 -1.09 -1.12
N ARG A 265 11.79 -1.65 -2.25
CA ARG A 265 12.82 -1.01 -3.09
C ARG A 265 12.32 0.18 -3.92
N ALA A 266 11.03 0.36 -4.12
CA ALA A 266 10.52 1.48 -4.91
C ALA A 266 10.61 2.83 -4.20
N HIS A 267 10.78 2.83 -2.88
CA HIS A 267 11.09 4.04 -2.11
C HIS A 267 12.60 4.29 -2.01
N GLU A 268 13.43 3.26 -2.18
CA GLU A 268 14.89 3.36 -2.11
C GLU A 268 15.56 3.63 -3.46
N THR A 269 14.90 3.32 -4.55
CA THR A 269 15.49 3.56 -5.86
C THR A 269 14.88 4.79 -6.49
N VAL A 270 15.42 5.92 -6.15
CA VAL A 270 15.89 6.93 -7.12
C VAL A 270 16.62 8.06 -6.42
#